data_ef63e584902bf09c89d0e79ffcb356b8
#
_entry.id   ef63e584902bf09c89d0e79ffcb356b8
#
_cell.length_a   1.000
_cell.length_b   1.000
_cell.length_c   1.000
_cell.angle_alpha   90.00
_cell.angle_beta   90.00
_cell.angle_gamma   90.00
#
_symmetry.space_group_name_H-M   'P 1'
#
loop_
_entity.id
_entity.type
_entity.pdbx_description
1 polymer ?
#
loop_
_entity_poly.entity_id
_entity_poly.type
_entity_poly.pdbx_seq_one_letter_code
_entity_poly.pdbx_strand_id
1 'polypeptide(L)'
;VIYATDMNREALKAAEAGVYPLARLAGFSRNYQRAGGTRSLSEYYTAAYDSARFSRTLTGQVVFADHDLVTDSVFSEVQLISCRNVLIYFTPALQNRVLQLFSDSLVNGGVLCLGTKETLQFSPRAVDYQPIDARYRIFRRVQR
;
A
#
# COMPACT_ATOMS: atom_id res chain seq x y z
N VAL A 1 -2.73 -12.79 -3.90
CA VAL A 1 -1.46 -12.20 -4.39
C VAL A 1 -1.42 -10.73 -4.00
N ILE A 2 -0.28 -10.26 -3.53
CA ILE A 2 -0.02 -8.86 -3.20
C ILE A 2 1.00 -8.34 -4.21
N TYR A 3 0.67 -7.25 -4.88
CA TYR A 3 1.61 -6.53 -5.74
C TYR A 3 2.22 -5.37 -4.95
N ALA A 4 3.53 -5.40 -4.74
CA ALA A 4 4.29 -4.32 -4.14
C ALA A 4 5.14 -3.64 -5.22
N THR A 5 4.81 -2.40 -5.53
CA THR A 5 5.41 -1.70 -6.66
C THR A 5 6.09 -0.40 -6.23
N ASP A 6 7.17 -0.06 -6.88
CA ASP A 6 7.91 1.19 -6.68
C ASP A 6 8.69 1.50 -7.97
N MET A 7 8.99 2.76 -8.20
CA MET A 7 9.94 3.20 -9.24
C MET A 7 11.39 2.97 -8.81
N ASN A 8 11.64 2.93 -7.51
CA ASN A 8 12.99 2.78 -6.94
C ASN A 8 13.34 1.29 -6.81
N ARG A 9 14.17 0.80 -7.71
CA ARG A 9 14.64 -0.60 -7.73
C ARG A 9 15.41 -1.00 -6.48
N GLU A 10 16.13 -0.10 -5.84
CA GLU A 10 16.83 -0.39 -4.59
C GLU A 10 15.84 -0.58 -3.43
N ALA A 11 14.76 0.23 -3.40
CA ALA A 11 13.68 0.02 -2.45
C ALA A 11 12.99 -1.33 -2.65
N LEU A 12 12.75 -1.73 -3.89
CA LEU A 12 12.18 -3.05 -4.23
C LEU A 12 13.09 -4.19 -3.79
N LYS A 13 14.40 -4.10 -4.03
CA LYS A 13 15.36 -5.10 -3.56
C LYS A 13 15.38 -5.22 -2.05
N ALA A 14 15.36 -4.09 -1.34
CA ALA A 14 15.31 -4.08 0.12
C ALA A 14 14.02 -4.71 0.65
N ALA A 15 12.88 -4.41 0.04
CA ALA A 15 11.60 -4.99 0.39
C ALA A 15 11.55 -6.50 0.12
N GLU A 16 12.08 -6.95 -1.02
CA GLU A 16 12.16 -8.36 -1.40
C GLU A 16 13.07 -9.15 -0.46
N ALA A 17 14.17 -8.56 -0.02
CA ALA A 17 15.07 -9.16 0.97
C ALA A 17 14.36 -9.38 2.32
N GLY A 18 13.41 -8.52 2.68
CA GLY A 18 12.61 -8.62 3.90
C GLY A 18 13.42 -8.47 5.19
N VAL A 19 14.56 -7.77 5.13
CA VAL A 19 15.45 -7.54 6.27
C VAL A 19 15.27 -6.13 6.80
N TYR A 20 15.02 -6.02 8.10
CA TYR A 20 14.79 -4.75 8.78
C TYR A 20 15.62 -4.64 10.05
N PRO A 21 15.95 -3.41 10.49
CA PRO A 21 16.59 -3.21 11.79
C PRO A 21 15.75 -3.75 12.93
N LEU A 22 16.34 -4.55 13.82
CA LEU A 22 15.63 -5.17 14.93
C LEU A 22 14.94 -4.12 15.85
N ALA A 23 15.53 -2.95 15.99
CA ALA A 23 14.94 -1.85 16.76
C ALA A 23 13.53 -1.42 16.27
N ARG A 24 13.17 -1.67 14.99
CA ARG A 24 11.84 -1.36 14.46
C ARG A 24 10.78 -2.38 14.83
N LEU A 25 11.17 -3.59 15.17
CA LEU A 25 10.25 -4.72 15.33
C LEU A 25 9.30 -4.56 16.52
N ALA A 26 9.72 -3.86 17.57
CA ALA A 26 8.83 -3.54 18.70
C ALA A 26 7.63 -2.70 18.27
N GLY A 27 7.85 -1.70 17.39
CA GLY A 27 6.79 -0.88 16.80
C GLY A 27 5.89 -1.68 15.87
N PHE A 28 6.47 -2.52 15.04
CA PHE A 28 5.71 -3.41 14.14
C PHE A 28 4.83 -4.39 14.92
N SER A 29 5.36 -5.00 16.00
CA SER A 29 4.60 -5.90 16.88
C SER A 29 3.40 -5.20 17.51
N ARG A 30 3.58 -3.99 18.03
CA ARG A 30 2.47 -3.20 18.60
C ARG A 30 1.41 -2.89 17.55
N ASN A 31 1.82 -2.50 16.35
CA ASN A 31 0.89 -2.20 15.26
C ASN A 31 0.14 -3.46 14.81
N TYR A 32 0.82 -4.59 14.71
CA TYR A 32 0.21 -5.88 14.38
C TYR A 32 -0.87 -6.26 15.41
N GLN A 33 -0.58 -6.15 16.69
CA GLN A 33 -1.54 -6.45 17.77
C GLN A 33 -2.72 -5.48 17.75
N ARG A 34 -2.48 -4.17 17.57
CA ARG A 34 -3.54 -3.16 17.45
C ARG A 34 -4.44 -3.38 16.24
N ALA A 35 -3.90 -3.91 15.17
CA ALA A 35 -4.65 -4.28 13.96
C ALA A 35 -5.47 -5.58 14.10
N GLY A 36 -5.43 -6.23 15.26
CA GLY A 36 -6.16 -7.46 15.53
C GLY A 36 -5.34 -8.74 15.29
N GLY A 37 -4.03 -8.62 15.21
CA GLY A 37 -3.13 -9.78 15.12
C GLY A 37 -3.29 -10.71 16.31
N THR A 38 -3.47 -11.99 16.05
CA THR A 38 -3.79 -13.02 17.05
C THR A 38 -2.58 -13.85 17.47
N ARG A 39 -1.45 -13.71 16.77
CA ARG A 39 -0.20 -14.41 17.03
C ARG A 39 0.88 -13.43 17.49
N SER A 40 2.05 -13.94 17.84
CA SER A 40 3.23 -13.10 17.99
C SER A 40 3.83 -12.77 16.63
N LEU A 41 4.17 -11.51 16.37
CA LEU A 41 4.86 -11.13 15.13
C LEU A 41 6.19 -11.88 14.98
N SER A 42 6.84 -12.25 16.11
CA SER A 42 8.08 -13.01 16.12
C SER A 42 7.99 -14.40 15.44
N GLU A 43 6.80 -14.94 15.27
CA GLU A 43 6.60 -16.18 14.51
C GLU A 43 6.85 -16.00 13.01
N TYR A 44 6.87 -14.77 12.52
CA TYR A 44 7.01 -14.44 11.09
C TYR A 44 8.39 -13.93 10.71
N TYR A 45 9.32 -13.80 11.66
CA TYR A 45 10.69 -13.39 11.36
C TYR A 45 11.71 -14.14 12.19
N THR A 46 12.95 -14.16 11.72
CA THR A 46 14.11 -14.65 12.45
C THR A 46 15.05 -13.47 12.75
N ALA A 47 15.41 -13.30 14.02
CA ALA A 47 16.35 -12.28 14.44
C ALA A 47 17.77 -12.83 14.47
N ALA A 48 18.72 -12.05 13.92
CA ALA A 48 20.15 -12.34 14.01
C ALA A 48 20.91 -11.00 14.05
N TYR A 49 21.79 -10.88 15.04
CA TYR A 49 22.49 -9.61 15.31
C TYR A 49 21.49 -8.46 15.51
N ASP A 50 21.68 -7.35 14.80
CA ASP A 50 20.80 -6.18 14.89
C ASP A 50 19.69 -6.17 13.83
N SER A 51 19.44 -7.28 13.17
CA SER A 51 18.50 -7.41 12.05
C SER A 51 17.47 -8.48 12.28
N ALA A 52 16.31 -8.31 11.65
CA ALA A 52 15.26 -9.32 11.55
C ALA A 52 14.92 -9.56 10.09
N ARG A 53 14.82 -10.82 9.69
CA ARG A 53 14.41 -11.25 8.37
C ARG A 53 13.04 -11.89 8.42
N PHE A 54 12.10 -11.35 7.67
CA PHE A 54 10.77 -11.94 7.55
C PHE A 54 10.81 -13.25 6.76
N SER A 55 9.93 -14.16 7.15
CA SER A 55 9.80 -15.49 6.57
C SER A 55 9.49 -15.43 5.07
N ARG A 56 10.09 -16.32 4.29
CA ARG A 56 9.79 -16.47 2.86
C ARG A 56 8.34 -16.91 2.59
N THR A 57 7.66 -17.49 3.55
CA THR A 57 6.23 -17.81 3.42
C THR A 57 5.37 -16.56 3.31
N LEU A 58 5.81 -15.44 3.90
CA LEU A 58 5.17 -14.13 3.73
C LEU A 58 5.63 -13.44 2.45
N THR A 59 6.94 -13.27 2.28
CA THR A 59 7.49 -12.54 1.13
C THR A 59 7.23 -13.24 -0.20
N GLY A 60 7.12 -14.56 -0.21
CA GLY A 60 6.79 -15.35 -1.40
C GLY A 60 5.37 -15.17 -1.92
N GLN A 61 4.48 -14.54 -1.14
CA GLN A 61 3.13 -14.16 -1.58
C GLN A 61 3.07 -12.77 -2.21
N VAL A 62 4.19 -12.05 -2.22
CA VAL A 62 4.32 -10.69 -2.74
C VAL A 62 5.05 -10.72 -4.07
N VAL A 63 4.48 -10.10 -5.08
CA VAL A 63 5.12 -9.82 -6.36
C VAL A 63 5.68 -8.41 -6.30
N PHE A 64 7.00 -8.29 -6.30
CA PHE A 64 7.70 -7.02 -6.35
C PHE A 64 7.93 -6.63 -7.81
N ALA A 65 7.48 -5.47 -8.22
CA ALA A 65 7.57 -5.02 -9.60
C ALA A 65 7.92 -3.53 -9.70
N ASP A 66 8.76 -3.22 -10.67
CA ASP A 66 9.01 -1.85 -11.11
C ASP A 66 7.75 -1.32 -11.79
N HIS A 67 7.17 -0.27 -11.26
CA HIS A 67 5.94 0.32 -11.78
C HIS A 67 5.93 1.83 -11.55
N ASP A 68 5.69 2.56 -12.62
CA ASP A 68 5.52 4.00 -12.59
C ASP A 68 4.02 4.35 -12.70
N LEU A 69 3.47 4.93 -11.62
CA LEU A 69 2.06 5.35 -11.56
C LEU A 69 1.70 6.41 -12.61
N VAL A 70 2.68 7.13 -13.14
CA VAL A 70 2.46 8.21 -14.10
C VAL A 70 2.40 7.70 -15.53
N THR A 71 3.21 6.70 -15.87
CA THR A 71 3.40 6.24 -17.26
C THR A 71 2.77 4.89 -17.54
N ASP A 72 2.64 4.03 -16.55
CA ASP A 72 2.21 2.66 -16.75
C ASP A 72 0.68 2.52 -16.80
N SER A 73 0.25 1.37 -17.24
CA SER A 73 -1.17 1.06 -17.44
C SER A 73 -1.82 0.44 -16.19
N VAL A 74 -3.13 0.23 -16.30
CA VAL A 74 -4.02 -0.28 -15.26
C VAL A 74 -3.58 -1.65 -14.72
N PHE A 75 -3.63 -1.82 -13.40
CA PHE A 75 -3.61 -3.15 -12.78
C PHE A 75 -4.92 -3.88 -13.06
N SER A 76 -4.85 -5.19 -13.21
CA SER A 76 -6.06 -6.00 -13.33
C SER A 76 -6.80 -6.08 -12.01
N GLU A 77 -8.09 -5.80 -12.02
CA GLU A 77 -9.09 -6.07 -10.97
C GLU A 77 -8.55 -6.34 -9.56
N VAL A 78 -8.10 -5.28 -8.88
CA VAL A 78 -7.60 -5.37 -7.51
C VAL A 78 -8.70 -5.00 -6.50
N GLN A 79 -8.67 -5.63 -5.32
CA GLN A 79 -9.65 -5.41 -4.26
C GLN A 79 -9.22 -4.34 -3.28
N LEU A 80 -7.91 -4.09 -3.16
CA LEU A 80 -7.33 -3.11 -2.26
C LEU A 80 -6.16 -2.42 -2.92
N ILE A 81 -6.14 -1.09 -2.85
CA ILE A 81 -4.97 -0.27 -3.19
C ILE A 81 -4.55 0.50 -1.94
N SER A 82 -3.29 0.35 -1.56
CA SER A 82 -2.66 1.17 -0.52
C SER A 82 -1.61 2.06 -1.19
N CYS A 83 -1.94 3.34 -1.37
CA CYS A 83 -1.04 4.35 -1.93
C CYS A 83 -0.96 5.53 -0.95
N ARG A 84 0.00 5.46 -0.03
CA ARG A 84 0.10 6.40 1.08
C ARG A 84 1.37 7.23 0.99
N ASN A 85 1.21 8.56 1.12
CA ASN A 85 2.32 9.52 1.10
C ASN A 85 3.11 9.51 -0.22
N VAL A 86 2.41 9.32 -1.34
CA VAL A 86 2.96 9.32 -2.69
C VAL A 86 2.40 10.48 -3.51
N LEU A 87 1.08 10.70 -3.47
CA LEU A 87 0.40 11.74 -4.26
C LEU A 87 0.84 13.15 -3.88
N ILE A 88 1.34 13.34 -2.65
CA ILE A 88 1.87 14.62 -2.18
C ILE A 88 3.05 15.15 -3.02
N TYR A 89 3.73 14.27 -3.76
CA TYR A 89 4.85 14.67 -4.65
C TYR A 89 4.38 15.02 -6.06
N PHE A 90 3.10 14.87 -6.38
CA PHE A 90 2.57 15.04 -7.72
C PHE A 90 1.81 16.35 -7.87
N THR A 91 1.87 16.93 -9.07
CA THR A 91 1.00 18.04 -9.45
C THR A 91 -0.48 17.59 -9.45
N PRO A 92 -1.45 18.51 -9.32
CA PRO A 92 -2.87 18.15 -9.39
C PRO A 92 -3.26 17.35 -10.64
N ALA A 93 -2.67 17.67 -11.79
CA ALA A 93 -2.92 16.95 -13.05
C ALA A 93 -2.44 15.49 -12.97
N LEU A 94 -1.25 15.25 -12.40
CA LEU A 94 -0.71 13.90 -12.20
C LEU A 94 -1.49 13.14 -11.14
N GLN A 95 -1.90 13.80 -10.06
CA GLN A 95 -2.76 13.18 -9.05
C GLN A 95 -4.07 12.66 -9.67
N ASN A 96 -4.72 13.47 -10.51
CA ASN A 96 -5.94 13.08 -11.20
C ASN A 96 -5.73 11.88 -12.12
N ARG A 97 -4.59 11.83 -12.83
CA ARG A 97 -4.24 10.67 -13.68
C ARG A 97 -4.06 9.40 -12.85
N VAL A 98 -3.36 9.49 -11.72
CA VAL A 98 -3.16 8.33 -10.83
C VAL A 98 -4.46 7.88 -10.19
N LEU A 99 -5.32 8.80 -9.77
CA LEU A 99 -6.64 8.47 -9.23
C LEU A 99 -7.56 7.85 -10.29
N GLN A 100 -7.44 8.26 -11.56
CA GLN A 100 -8.11 7.57 -12.67
C GLN A 100 -7.61 6.13 -12.78
N LEU A 101 -6.29 5.92 -12.79
CA LEU A 101 -5.67 4.60 -12.82
C LEU A 101 -6.20 3.70 -11.68
N PHE A 102 -6.31 4.23 -10.48
CA PHE A 102 -6.85 3.49 -9.33
C PHE A 102 -8.33 3.15 -9.50
N SER A 103 -9.14 4.08 -10.00
CA SER A 103 -10.54 3.82 -10.29
C SER A 103 -10.72 2.73 -11.34
N ASP A 104 -9.87 2.71 -12.36
CA ASP A 104 -9.92 1.70 -13.43
C ASP A 104 -9.41 0.33 -12.96
N SER A 105 -8.50 0.31 -11.97
CA SER A 105 -7.89 -0.92 -11.44
C SER A 105 -8.73 -1.57 -10.34
N LEU A 106 -9.43 -0.80 -9.51
CA LEU A 106 -10.22 -1.33 -8.40
C LEU A 106 -11.51 -1.99 -8.89
N VAL A 107 -11.82 -3.13 -8.32
CA VAL A 107 -13.17 -3.73 -8.47
C VAL A 107 -14.23 -2.84 -7.81
N ASN A 108 -15.49 -2.99 -8.20
CA ASN A 108 -16.59 -2.35 -7.48
C ASN A 108 -16.64 -2.86 -6.03
N GLY A 109 -16.76 -1.94 -5.08
CA GLY A 109 -16.66 -2.25 -3.66
C GLY A 109 -15.22 -2.37 -3.13
N GLY A 110 -14.21 -2.27 -4.02
CA GLY A 110 -12.80 -2.27 -3.65
C GLY A 110 -12.41 -1.06 -2.79
N VAL A 111 -11.30 -1.17 -2.08
CA VAL A 111 -10.89 -0.18 -1.08
C VAL A 111 -9.62 0.55 -1.51
N LEU A 112 -9.63 1.87 -1.38
CA LEU A 112 -8.48 2.74 -1.58
C LEU A 112 -8.06 3.35 -0.24
N CYS A 113 -6.78 3.16 0.12
CA CYS A 113 -6.17 3.78 1.29
C CYS A 113 -5.13 4.82 0.86
N LEU A 114 -5.35 6.06 1.25
CA LEU A 114 -4.41 7.17 1.03
C LEU A 114 -3.70 7.58 2.32
N GLY A 115 -2.66 8.38 2.21
CA GLY A 115 -2.03 9.02 3.36
C GLY A 115 -2.95 10.07 3.99
N THR A 116 -2.78 10.34 5.28
CA THR A 116 -3.67 11.24 6.05
C THR A 116 -3.66 12.69 5.56
N LYS A 117 -2.62 13.10 4.83
CA LYS A 117 -2.49 14.43 4.20
C LYS A 117 -2.94 14.47 2.74
N GLU A 118 -3.37 13.35 2.20
CA GLU A 118 -3.84 13.22 0.81
C GLU A 118 -5.36 13.27 0.77
N THR A 119 -5.93 13.69 -0.34
CA THR A 119 -7.37 13.84 -0.49
C THR A 119 -7.85 13.53 -1.90
N LEU A 120 -9.09 13.03 -2.00
CA LEU A 120 -9.85 12.89 -3.25
C LEU A 120 -10.66 14.14 -3.58
N GLN A 121 -10.84 15.05 -2.63
CA GLN A 121 -11.85 16.12 -2.66
C GLN A 121 -11.80 16.99 -3.91
N PHE A 122 -10.62 17.23 -4.45
CA PHE A 122 -10.43 18.09 -5.63
C PHE A 122 -10.31 17.31 -6.94
N SER A 123 -10.47 15.97 -6.88
CA SER A 123 -10.43 15.12 -8.07
C SER A 123 -11.83 14.93 -8.64
N PRO A 124 -11.99 14.92 -9.98
CA PRO A 124 -13.22 14.47 -10.63
C PRO A 124 -13.61 13.04 -10.24
N ARG A 125 -12.63 12.25 -9.80
CA ARG A 125 -12.85 10.87 -9.35
C ARG A 125 -13.39 10.75 -7.92
N ALA A 126 -13.50 11.83 -7.17
CA ALA A 126 -14.11 11.82 -5.85
C ALA A 126 -15.51 11.19 -5.83
N VAL A 127 -16.25 11.36 -6.93
CA VAL A 127 -17.60 10.81 -7.10
C VAL A 127 -17.65 9.28 -7.15
N ASP A 128 -16.53 8.64 -7.50
CA ASP A 128 -16.41 7.18 -7.60
C ASP A 128 -16.20 6.52 -6.23
N TYR A 129 -16.09 7.30 -5.16
CA TYR A 129 -15.70 6.83 -3.85
C TYR A 129 -16.63 7.30 -2.74
N GLN A 130 -16.84 6.43 -1.76
CA GLN A 130 -17.46 6.76 -0.48
C GLN A 130 -16.44 6.61 0.64
N PRO A 131 -16.34 7.54 1.61
CA PRO A 131 -15.46 7.39 2.75
C PRO A 131 -15.93 6.24 3.66
N ILE A 132 -15.01 5.32 3.99
CA ILE A 132 -15.16 4.35 5.08
C ILE A 132 -14.68 5.00 6.36
N ASP A 133 -13.51 5.64 6.31
CA ASP A 133 -12.93 6.40 7.39
C ASP A 133 -12.27 7.67 6.83
N ALA A 134 -12.90 8.81 7.08
CA ALA A 134 -12.42 10.10 6.57
C ALA A 134 -11.11 10.54 7.23
N ARG A 135 -10.90 10.19 8.52
CA ARG A 135 -9.70 10.56 9.28
C ARG A 135 -8.46 9.84 8.74
N TYR A 136 -8.60 8.54 8.45
CA TYR A 136 -7.50 7.72 7.95
C TYR A 136 -7.46 7.60 6.43
N ARG A 137 -8.33 8.38 5.73
CA ARG A 137 -8.38 8.43 4.26
C ARG A 137 -8.58 7.06 3.62
N ILE A 138 -9.54 6.30 4.13
CA ILE A 138 -9.95 5.01 3.61
C ILE A 138 -11.28 5.18 2.89
N PHE A 139 -11.33 4.75 1.65
CA PHE A 139 -12.47 4.95 0.75
C PHE A 139 -12.88 3.64 0.11
N ARG A 140 -14.17 3.48 -0.13
CA ARG A 140 -14.74 2.37 -0.92
C ARG A 140 -15.10 2.85 -2.30
N ARG A 141 -14.68 2.13 -3.34
CA ARG A 141 -15.16 2.39 -4.69
C ARG A 141 -16.63 2.01 -4.81
N VAL A 142 -17.42 2.91 -5.37
CA VAL A 142 -18.83 2.69 -5.67
C VAL A 142 -19.04 2.78 -7.17
N GLN A 143 -19.89 1.90 -7.70
CA GLN A 143 -20.29 1.96 -9.10
C GLN A 143 -21.32 3.10 -9.25
N ARG A 144 -21.08 3.97 -10.19
CA ARG A 144 -22.09 4.88 -10.72
C ARG A 144 -22.47 4.50 -12.14
#